data_b2ff4ff42f4c806c67dd2488ded5e037
#
_entry.id   b2ff4ff42f4c806c67dd2488ded5e037
#
_cell.length_a   1.000
_cell.length_b   1.000
_cell.length_c   1.000
_cell.angle_alpha   90.00
_cell.angle_beta   90.00
_cell.angle_gamma   90.00
#
_symmetry.space_group_name_H-M   'P 1'
#
loop_
_entity.id
_entity.type
_entity.pdbx_description
1 polymer ?
#
loop_
_entity_poly.entity_id
_entity_poly.type
_entity_poly.pdbx_seq_one_letter_code
_entity_poly.pdbx_strand_id
1 'polypeptide(L)'
;MGVLIDGKKLAEKLCEEVKNEAAAMSRRPCLAAVLVGDDPASQIYVRNKERDCLKCGIDSRRYDLAVTTSEAELLRLIAELNADDGVDGILVQLPLPEQISERAVINAIAPEKDVDAFHPINVGRMVTGEGTLMPCTPAGIMDMLHEYGISPDGKHCVIVGRSNIVGRPMGLMLLNADATVTYCHRRTQDLASFTRQADILIVAAGSPRLIRGDMVKDGAAVIDVAMNRDPETGKFFGDVCFDEVEPKAAFITPVPGGVGPMTRARLMKNILAAAKCRAEK
;
A
#
# COMPACT_ATOMS: atom_id res chain seq x y z
N MET A 1 22.34 -14.61 -9.35
CA MET A 1 21.86 -13.39 -8.68
C MET A 1 20.56 -12.97 -9.31
N GLY A 2 19.51 -12.84 -8.51
CA GLY A 2 18.22 -12.36 -8.97
C GLY A 2 18.28 -10.89 -9.39
N VAL A 3 17.33 -10.47 -10.24
CA VAL A 3 17.15 -9.06 -10.58
C VAL A 3 16.53 -8.33 -9.40
N LEU A 4 17.19 -7.26 -8.94
CA LEU A 4 16.62 -6.41 -7.89
C LEU A 4 15.51 -5.53 -8.45
N ILE A 5 14.33 -5.60 -7.84
CA ILE A 5 13.20 -4.74 -8.16
C ILE A 5 13.37 -3.41 -7.43
N ASP A 6 13.85 -2.39 -8.13
CA ASP A 6 14.11 -1.05 -7.58
C ASP A 6 12.79 -0.24 -7.47
N GLY A 7 12.12 -0.38 -6.34
CA GLY A 7 10.87 0.34 -6.09
C GLY A 7 11.06 1.84 -5.91
N LYS A 8 12.26 2.30 -5.51
CA LYS A 8 12.55 3.73 -5.40
C LYS A 8 12.57 4.40 -6.78
N LYS A 9 13.26 3.81 -7.74
CA LYS A 9 13.30 4.30 -9.12
C LYS A 9 11.91 4.31 -9.77
N LEU A 10 11.12 3.24 -9.56
CA LEU A 10 9.75 3.17 -10.07
C LEU A 10 8.84 4.21 -9.43
N ALA A 11 8.97 4.43 -8.13
CA ALA A 11 8.20 5.45 -7.42
C ALA A 11 8.52 6.86 -7.92
N GLU A 12 9.78 7.16 -8.23
CA GLU A 12 10.20 8.43 -8.83
C GLU A 12 9.56 8.64 -10.21
N LYS A 13 9.55 7.61 -11.07
CA LYS A 13 8.88 7.62 -12.37
C LYS A 13 7.38 7.89 -12.22
N LEU A 14 6.69 7.14 -11.35
CA LEU A 14 5.27 7.28 -11.12
C LEU A 14 4.91 8.67 -10.55
N CYS A 15 5.72 9.22 -9.65
CA CYS A 15 5.52 10.57 -9.12
C CYS A 15 5.66 11.65 -10.21
N GLU A 16 6.58 11.49 -11.17
CA GLU A 16 6.70 12.44 -12.28
C GLU A 16 5.51 12.35 -13.25
N GLU A 17 5.00 11.14 -13.52
CA GLU A 17 3.77 10.95 -14.28
C GLU A 17 2.60 11.67 -13.59
N VAL A 18 2.38 11.44 -12.29
CA VAL A 18 1.34 12.09 -11.50
C VAL A 18 1.47 13.61 -11.53
N LYS A 19 2.69 14.14 -11.39
CA LYS A 19 2.96 15.58 -11.43
C LYS A 19 2.57 16.20 -12.77
N ASN A 20 2.94 15.54 -13.87
CA ASN A 20 2.61 16.04 -15.22
C ASN A 20 1.08 16.04 -15.46
N GLU A 21 0.39 15.00 -15.00
CA GLU A 21 -1.07 14.91 -15.11
C GLU A 21 -1.77 15.92 -14.18
N ALA A 22 -1.28 16.11 -12.95
CA ALA A 22 -1.82 17.10 -12.01
C ALA A 22 -1.66 18.53 -12.54
N ALA A 23 -0.54 18.84 -13.20
CA ALA A 23 -0.29 20.14 -13.81
C ALA A 23 -1.25 20.46 -14.98
N ALA A 24 -1.82 19.44 -15.63
CA ALA A 24 -2.80 19.60 -16.70
C ALA A 24 -4.24 19.81 -16.20
N MET A 25 -4.50 19.66 -14.89
CA MET A 25 -5.83 19.87 -14.31
C MET A 25 -6.15 21.36 -14.12
N SER A 26 -7.42 21.71 -14.14
CA SER A 26 -7.90 23.09 -13.91
C SER A 26 -7.60 23.63 -12.51
N ARG A 27 -7.48 22.74 -11.53
CA ARG A 27 -6.98 23.02 -10.16
C ARG A 27 -6.12 21.88 -9.67
N ARG A 28 -5.24 22.17 -8.71
CA ARG A 28 -4.43 21.12 -8.07
C ARG A 28 -5.31 20.17 -7.29
N PRO A 29 -5.07 18.85 -7.38
CA PRO A 29 -5.64 17.88 -6.44
C PRO A 29 -5.28 18.21 -5.01
N CYS A 30 -6.15 17.91 -4.05
CA CYS A 30 -5.93 18.23 -2.63
C CYS A 30 -6.16 17.01 -1.74
N LEU A 31 -5.16 16.69 -0.90
CA LEU A 31 -5.22 15.69 0.16
C LEU A 31 -5.53 16.36 1.50
N ALA A 32 -6.53 15.87 2.22
CA ALA A 32 -6.69 16.11 3.66
C ALA A 32 -6.06 14.97 4.44
N ALA A 33 -4.97 15.25 5.15
CA ALA A 33 -4.26 14.27 5.99
C ALA A 33 -4.58 14.54 7.46
N VAL A 34 -5.23 13.59 8.11
CA VAL A 34 -5.64 13.67 9.52
C VAL A 34 -4.73 12.78 10.36
N LEU A 35 -4.16 13.34 11.42
CA LEU A 35 -3.37 12.65 12.43
C LEU A 35 -4.04 12.84 13.80
N VAL A 36 -4.24 11.75 14.53
CA VAL A 36 -4.75 11.79 15.90
C VAL A 36 -3.67 11.30 16.85
N GLY A 37 -3.27 12.17 17.78
CA GLY A 37 -2.19 11.91 18.73
C GLY A 37 -0.82 12.32 18.21
N ASP A 38 0.21 11.94 18.97
CA ASP A 38 1.58 12.41 18.82
C ASP A 38 2.60 11.29 18.59
N ASP A 39 2.13 10.10 18.15
CA ASP A 39 3.03 8.98 17.82
C ASP A 39 4.11 9.41 16.82
N PRO A 40 5.41 9.31 17.18
CA PRO A 40 6.49 9.80 16.35
C PRO A 40 6.58 9.12 14.97
N ALA A 41 6.20 7.83 14.90
CA ALA A 41 6.23 7.09 13.64
C ALA A 41 5.13 7.63 12.69
N SER A 42 3.91 7.82 13.20
CA SER A 42 2.79 8.37 12.45
C SER A 42 3.09 9.80 11.96
N GLN A 43 3.73 10.63 12.79
CA GLN A 43 4.17 11.98 12.37
C GLN A 43 5.15 11.95 11.21
N ILE A 44 6.12 11.01 11.23
CA ILE A 44 7.08 10.84 10.14
C ILE A 44 6.36 10.41 8.86
N TYR A 45 5.39 9.48 8.95
CA TYR A 45 4.61 9.03 7.80
C TYR A 45 3.79 10.16 7.18
N VAL A 46 3.06 10.93 7.97
CA VAL A 46 2.28 12.09 7.48
C VAL A 46 3.21 13.12 6.83
N ARG A 47 4.31 13.49 7.47
CA ARG A 47 5.29 14.44 6.91
C ARG A 47 5.89 13.96 5.58
N ASN A 48 6.16 12.66 5.45
CA ASN A 48 6.63 12.10 4.19
C ASN A 48 5.57 12.18 3.09
N LYS A 49 4.28 11.91 3.42
CA LYS A 49 3.15 12.03 2.48
C LYS A 49 2.95 13.48 2.02
N GLU A 50 3.04 14.47 2.94
CA GLU A 50 2.98 15.89 2.60
C GLU A 50 4.10 16.29 1.62
N ARG A 51 5.34 15.83 1.89
CA ARG A 51 6.47 16.09 1.00
C ARG A 51 6.27 15.46 -0.39
N ASP A 52 5.69 14.25 -0.44
CA ASP A 52 5.41 13.57 -1.70
C ASP A 52 4.27 14.28 -2.46
N CYS A 53 3.22 14.77 -1.78
CA CYS A 53 2.19 15.63 -2.36
C CYS A 53 2.82 16.86 -3.05
N LEU A 54 3.68 17.59 -2.32
CA LEU A 54 4.36 18.78 -2.86
C LEU A 54 5.17 18.46 -4.11
N LYS A 55 5.91 17.35 -4.13
CA LYS A 55 6.68 16.90 -5.29
C LYS A 55 5.81 16.58 -6.50
N CYS A 56 4.62 16.04 -6.27
CA CYS A 56 3.66 15.65 -7.30
C CYS A 56 2.70 16.79 -7.70
N GLY A 57 2.88 18.02 -7.21
CA GLY A 57 1.99 19.14 -7.50
C GLY A 57 0.58 18.99 -6.90
N ILE A 58 0.47 18.24 -5.81
CA ILE A 58 -0.76 18.00 -5.04
C ILE A 58 -0.73 18.89 -3.80
N ASP A 59 -1.82 19.60 -3.53
CA ASP A 59 -1.98 20.36 -2.30
C ASP A 59 -2.27 19.41 -1.12
N SER A 60 -1.77 19.75 0.07
CA SER A 60 -2.00 18.97 1.28
C SER A 60 -2.47 19.86 2.41
N ARG A 61 -3.60 19.49 3.02
CA ARG A 61 -4.13 20.13 4.23
C ARG A 61 -3.95 19.14 5.38
N ARG A 62 -3.21 19.54 6.40
CA ARG A 62 -2.94 18.72 7.56
C ARG A 62 -3.84 19.11 8.73
N TYR A 63 -4.37 18.10 9.42
CA TYR A 63 -5.21 18.21 10.59
C TYR A 63 -4.59 17.39 11.71
N ASP A 64 -3.98 18.06 12.69
CA ASP A 64 -3.41 17.43 13.88
C ASP A 64 -4.43 17.52 15.03
N LEU A 65 -4.91 16.37 15.49
CA LEU A 65 -5.86 16.25 16.58
C LEU A 65 -5.19 15.68 17.83
N ALA A 66 -5.64 16.14 18.97
CA ALA A 66 -5.12 15.64 20.26
C ALA A 66 -5.37 14.14 20.44
N VAL A 67 -4.52 13.44 21.19
CA VAL A 67 -4.70 12.02 21.52
C VAL A 67 -6.03 11.77 22.27
N THR A 68 -6.56 12.78 22.96
CA THR A 68 -7.83 12.75 23.70
C THR A 68 -9.06 13.00 22.82
N THR A 69 -8.89 13.26 21.52
CA THR A 69 -9.99 13.48 20.59
C THR A 69 -10.96 12.30 20.62
N SER A 70 -12.24 12.60 20.73
CA SER A 70 -13.29 11.60 20.70
C SER A 70 -13.59 11.10 19.29
N GLU A 71 -14.15 9.89 19.16
CA GLU A 71 -14.63 9.37 17.88
C GLU A 71 -15.62 10.35 17.22
N ALA A 72 -16.57 10.92 17.99
CA ALA A 72 -17.57 11.84 17.46
C ALA A 72 -16.95 13.13 16.87
N GLU A 73 -15.89 13.65 17.47
CA GLU A 73 -15.16 14.82 16.94
C GLU A 73 -14.45 14.50 15.64
N LEU A 74 -13.77 13.35 15.56
CA LEU A 74 -13.11 12.90 14.32
C LEU A 74 -14.13 12.63 13.21
N LEU A 75 -15.24 11.98 13.51
CA LEU A 75 -16.29 11.70 12.52
C LEU A 75 -16.94 13.00 11.99
N ARG A 76 -17.08 14.04 12.83
CA ARG A 76 -17.55 15.36 12.41
C ARG A 76 -16.58 16.02 11.44
N LEU A 77 -15.28 16.01 11.75
CA LEU A 77 -14.26 16.51 10.83
C LEU A 77 -14.29 15.77 9.49
N ILE A 78 -14.43 14.44 9.52
CA ILE A 78 -14.53 13.65 8.28
C ILE A 78 -15.79 14.05 7.48
N ALA A 79 -16.92 14.30 8.13
CA ALA A 79 -18.13 14.76 7.44
C ALA A 79 -17.93 16.13 6.77
N GLU A 80 -17.25 17.07 7.44
CA GLU A 80 -16.87 18.36 6.87
C GLU A 80 -15.95 18.20 5.67
N LEU A 81 -14.93 17.34 5.76
CA LEU A 81 -14.00 17.04 4.65
C LEU A 81 -14.69 16.33 3.48
N ASN A 82 -15.66 15.47 3.75
CA ASN A 82 -16.49 14.86 2.71
C ASN A 82 -17.30 15.90 1.93
N ALA A 83 -17.82 16.92 2.61
CA ALA A 83 -18.60 18.00 2.01
C ALA A 83 -17.75 19.10 1.33
N ASP A 84 -16.44 19.15 1.63
CA ASP A 84 -15.54 20.16 1.04
C ASP A 84 -15.17 19.79 -0.40
N ASP A 85 -15.64 20.58 -1.38
CA ASP A 85 -15.32 20.41 -2.80
C ASP A 85 -13.84 20.69 -3.12
N GLY A 86 -13.13 21.40 -2.25
CA GLY A 86 -11.70 21.64 -2.36
C GLY A 86 -10.81 20.46 -1.91
N VAL A 87 -11.40 19.36 -1.38
CA VAL A 87 -10.70 18.17 -0.92
C VAL A 87 -11.04 16.98 -1.83
N ASP A 88 -10.05 16.38 -2.44
CA ASP A 88 -10.21 15.22 -3.35
C ASP A 88 -9.96 13.89 -2.67
N GLY A 89 -9.05 13.88 -1.71
CA GLY A 89 -8.70 12.68 -0.94
C GLY A 89 -8.67 12.95 0.54
N ILE A 90 -9.15 11.98 1.33
CA ILE A 90 -9.09 12.00 2.79
C ILE A 90 -8.24 10.81 3.23
N LEU A 91 -7.26 11.08 4.07
CA LEU A 91 -6.41 10.08 4.69
C LEU A 91 -6.41 10.29 6.20
N VAL A 92 -6.84 9.28 6.93
CA VAL A 92 -6.71 9.25 8.40
C VAL A 92 -5.57 8.29 8.74
N GLN A 93 -4.49 8.82 9.31
CA GLN A 93 -3.30 8.03 9.60
C GLN A 93 -3.59 7.01 10.72
N LEU A 94 -3.37 5.73 10.41
CA LEU A 94 -3.43 4.63 11.37
C LEU A 94 -2.05 4.38 12.01
N PRO A 95 -2.00 3.81 13.24
CA PRO A 95 -3.13 3.43 14.09
C PRO A 95 -3.82 4.61 14.77
N LEU A 96 -5.05 4.42 15.20
CA LEU A 96 -5.82 5.39 15.99
C LEU A 96 -5.75 5.08 17.49
N PRO A 97 -5.96 6.08 18.37
CA PRO A 97 -6.14 5.84 19.80
C PRO A 97 -7.30 4.88 20.10
N GLU A 98 -7.21 4.10 21.18
CA GLU A 98 -8.13 3.01 21.52
C GLU A 98 -9.62 3.42 21.62
N GLN A 99 -9.91 4.68 21.97
CA GLN A 99 -11.28 5.21 22.06
C GLN A 99 -11.92 5.44 20.68
N ILE A 100 -11.20 5.30 19.58
CA ILE A 100 -11.69 5.57 18.22
C ILE A 100 -11.67 4.27 17.41
N SER A 101 -12.82 3.87 16.87
CA SER A 101 -12.95 2.71 16.03
C SER A 101 -12.41 2.99 14.61
N GLU A 102 -11.30 2.33 14.24
CA GLU A 102 -10.77 2.40 12.86
C GLU A 102 -11.85 2.07 11.82
N ARG A 103 -12.71 1.08 12.12
CA ARG A 103 -13.81 0.70 11.24
C ARG A 103 -14.85 1.81 11.07
N ALA A 104 -15.21 2.51 12.13
CA ALA A 104 -16.14 3.63 12.05
C ALA A 104 -15.56 4.75 11.19
N VAL A 105 -14.28 5.06 11.38
CA VAL A 105 -13.55 6.07 10.62
C VAL A 105 -13.47 5.72 9.13
N ILE A 106 -13.05 4.50 8.79
CA ILE A 106 -12.99 4.05 7.40
C ILE A 106 -14.36 4.15 6.72
N ASN A 107 -15.43 3.72 7.40
CA ASN A 107 -16.79 3.75 6.85
C ASN A 107 -17.37 5.19 6.73
N ALA A 108 -16.83 6.16 7.46
CA ALA A 108 -17.28 7.54 7.41
C ALA A 108 -16.67 8.34 6.25
N ILE A 109 -15.53 7.92 5.72
CA ILE A 109 -14.92 8.55 4.55
C ILE A 109 -15.76 8.25 3.32
N ALA A 110 -16.10 9.26 2.51
CA ALA A 110 -16.79 9.05 1.25
C ALA A 110 -15.95 8.14 0.33
N PRO A 111 -16.51 7.07 -0.26
CA PRO A 111 -15.75 6.11 -1.07
C PRO A 111 -14.91 6.74 -2.18
N GLU A 112 -15.40 7.83 -2.79
CA GLU A 112 -14.70 8.57 -3.83
C GLU A 112 -13.54 9.44 -3.32
N LYS A 113 -13.45 9.67 -2.00
CA LYS A 113 -12.36 10.39 -1.33
C LYS A 113 -11.45 9.47 -0.50
N ASP A 114 -11.77 8.17 -0.42
CA ASP A 114 -10.98 7.16 0.31
C ASP A 114 -9.74 6.77 -0.51
N VAL A 115 -8.70 7.58 -0.41
CA VAL A 115 -7.48 7.39 -1.22
C VAL A 115 -6.58 6.23 -0.76
N ASP A 116 -6.80 5.67 0.42
CA ASP A 116 -6.20 4.41 0.84
C ASP A 116 -6.95 3.18 0.30
N ALA A 117 -8.19 3.38 -0.17
CA ALA A 117 -9.09 2.37 -0.73
C ALA A 117 -9.42 1.22 0.25
N PHE A 118 -9.63 1.56 1.53
CA PHE A 118 -10.01 0.60 2.58
C PHE A 118 -11.51 0.54 2.83
N HIS A 119 -12.28 1.49 2.30
CA HIS A 119 -13.73 1.53 2.44
C HIS A 119 -14.35 0.26 1.80
N PRO A 120 -15.32 -0.40 2.47
CA PRO A 120 -15.93 -1.64 1.96
C PRO A 120 -16.47 -1.55 0.53
N ILE A 121 -16.97 -0.37 0.12
CA ILE A 121 -17.42 -0.14 -1.26
C ILE A 121 -16.25 -0.23 -2.24
N ASN A 122 -15.10 0.38 -1.95
CA ASN A 122 -13.92 0.32 -2.82
C ASN A 122 -13.34 -1.10 -2.86
N VAL A 123 -13.33 -1.79 -1.72
CA VAL A 123 -12.96 -3.22 -1.67
C VAL A 123 -13.91 -4.07 -2.51
N GLY A 124 -15.23 -3.83 -2.43
CA GLY A 124 -16.23 -4.50 -3.27
C GLY A 124 -16.01 -4.27 -4.76
N ARG A 125 -15.80 -3.02 -5.17
CA ARG A 125 -15.48 -2.65 -6.56
C ARG A 125 -14.20 -3.30 -7.06
N MET A 126 -13.18 -3.40 -6.22
CA MET A 126 -11.95 -4.12 -6.56
C MET A 126 -12.21 -5.61 -6.81
N VAL A 127 -13.07 -6.25 -6.01
CA VAL A 127 -13.44 -7.67 -6.19
C VAL A 127 -14.14 -7.87 -7.53
N THR A 128 -15.03 -6.95 -7.94
CA THR A 128 -15.75 -7.01 -9.23
C THR A 128 -14.94 -6.53 -10.43
N GLY A 129 -13.72 -6.06 -10.22
CA GLY A 129 -12.88 -5.49 -11.29
C GLY A 129 -13.25 -4.06 -11.72
N GLU A 130 -14.14 -3.39 -10.99
CA GLU A 130 -14.67 -2.04 -11.31
C GLU A 130 -13.99 -0.92 -10.49
N GLY A 131 -12.93 -1.25 -9.74
CA GLY A 131 -12.29 -0.32 -8.82
C GLY A 131 -11.46 0.76 -9.53
N THR A 132 -11.71 2.03 -9.21
CA THR A 132 -10.87 3.17 -9.62
C THR A 132 -9.78 3.46 -8.60
N LEU A 133 -10.14 3.41 -7.30
CA LEU A 133 -9.20 3.54 -6.19
C LEU A 133 -8.81 2.15 -5.70
N MET A 134 -7.50 1.88 -5.64
CA MET A 134 -6.96 0.59 -5.24
C MET A 134 -6.08 0.73 -4.01
N PRO A 135 -6.05 -0.24 -3.09
CA PRO A 135 -5.14 -0.21 -1.94
C PRO A 135 -3.71 0.03 -2.38
N CYS A 136 -3.07 1.06 -1.80
CA CYS A 136 -1.82 1.61 -2.31
C CYS A 136 -0.68 0.59 -2.39
N THR A 137 -0.48 -0.24 -1.37
CA THR A 137 0.59 -1.24 -1.34
C THR A 137 0.39 -2.33 -2.38
N PRO A 138 -0.77 -3.02 -2.45
CA PRO A 138 -1.04 -4.01 -3.51
C PRO A 138 -0.94 -3.42 -4.91
N ALA A 139 -1.49 -2.23 -5.14
CA ALA A 139 -1.41 -1.58 -6.44
C ALA A 139 0.03 -1.24 -6.83
N GLY A 140 0.86 -0.78 -5.88
CA GLY A 140 2.28 -0.55 -6.11
C GLY A 140 3.04 -1.84 -6.45
N ILE A 141 2.66 -2.96 -5.85
CA ILE A 141 3.24 -4.28 -6.19
C ILE A 141 2.84 -4.68 -7.61
N MET A 142 1.57 -4.49 -8.01
CA MET A 142 1.15 -4.78 -9.39
C MET A 142 1.91 -3.93 -10.40
N ASP A 143 2.16 -2.65 -10.13
CA ASP A 143 3.02 -1.81 -10.98
C ASP A 143 4.45 -2.34 -11.07
N MET A 144 5.02 -2.78 -9.95
CA MET A 144 6.36 -3.38 -9.93
C MET A 144 6.43 -4.64 -10.77
N LEU A 145 5.44 -5.54 -10.65
CA LEU A 145 5.35 -6.76 -11.47
C LEU A 145 5.27 -6.40 -12.97
N HIS A 146 4.41 -5.46 -13.33
CA HIS A 146 4.23 -4.99 -14.70
C HIS A 146 5.52 -4.40 -15.29
N GLU A 147 6.18 -3.49 -14.59
CA GLU A 147 7.39 -2.79 -15.05
C GLU A 147 8.59 -3.74 -15.24
N TYR A 148 8.63 -4.83 -14.47
CA TYR A 148 9.66 -5.86 -14.61
C TYR A 148 9.25 -7.02 -15.54
N GLY A 149 8.10 -6.93 -16.23
CA GLY A 149 7.62 -7.96 -17.14
C GLY A 149 7.24 -9.27 -16.45
N ILE A 150 6.88 -9.22 -15.17
CA ILE A 150 6.47 -10.38 -14.38
C ILE A 150 4.95 -10.52 -14.50
N SER A 151 4.49 -11.36 -15.45
CA SER A 151 3.06 -11.61 -15.64
C SER A 151 2.51 -12.56 -14.57
N PRO A 152 1.41 -12.20 -13.86
CA PRO A 152 0.69 -13.12 -13.00
C PRO A 152 -0.16 -14.16 -13.75
N ASP A 153 -0.48 -13.91 -15.03
CA ASP A 153 -1.34 -14.76 -15.86
C ASP A 153 -0.87 -16.21 -15.87
N GLY A 154 -1.74 -17.12 -15.47
CA GLY A 154 -1.48 -18.56 -15.36
C GLY A 154 -0.45 -18.95 -14.29
N LYS A 155 0.04 -18.02 -13.46
CA LYS A 155 1.05 -18.29 -12.42
C LYS A 155 0.42 -18.66 -11.08
N HIS A 156 1.13 -19.47 -10.32
CA HIS A 156 0.80 -19.74 -8.93
C HIS A 156 1.40 -18.64 -8.03
N CYS A 157 0.53 -17.81 -7.48
CA CYS A 157 0.89 -16.75 -6.57
C CYS A 157 0.58 -17.16 -5.11
N VAL A 158 1.59 -17.14 -4.26
CA VAL A 158 1.42 -17.42 -2.83
C VAL A 158 1.60 -16.13 -2.04
N ILE A 159 0.62 -15.83 -1.18
CA ILE A 159 0.62 -14.64 -0.31
C ILE A 159 0.76 -15.10 1.13
N VAL A 160 1.82 -14.68 1.78
CA VAL A 160 2.07 -14.91 3.21
C VAL A 160 1.64 -13.69 4.00
N GLY A 161 0.41 -13.74 4.51
CA GLY A 161 -0.26 -12.63 5.18
C GLY A 161 -1.71 -12.48 4.70
N ARG A 162 -2.60 -12.01 5.61
CA ARG A 162 -4.03 -11.84 5.28
C ARG A 162 -4.64 -10.58 5.89
N SER A 163 -3.84 -9.53 6.03
CA SER A 163 -4.35 -8.24 6.50
C SER A 163 -5.36 -7.66 5.50
N ASN A 164 -6.29 -6.83 5.99
CA ASN A 164 -7.28 -6.18 5.13
C ASN A 164 -6.65 -5.11 4.23
N ILE A 165 -5.47 -4.60 4.61
CA ILE A 165 -4.80 -3.50 3.90
C ILE A 165 -3.78 -3.96 2.87
N VAL A 166 -3.27 -5.21 2.97
CA VAL A 166 -2.26 -5.75 2.03
C VAL A 166 -2.62 -7.15 1.55
N GLY A 167 -2.61 -8.16 2.44
CA GLY A 167 -2.65 -9.56 2.02
C GLY A 167 -3.91 -9.91 1.24
N ARG A 168 -5.09 -9.59 1.77
CA ARG A 168 -6.37 -9.88 1.09
C ARG A 168 -6.51 -9.12 -0.24
N PRO A 169 -6.33 -7.80 -0.29
CA PRO A 169 -6.43 -7.09 -1.56
C PRO A 169 -5.37 -7.52 -2.58
N MET A 170 -4.15 -7.86 -2.14
CA MET A 170 -3.11 -8.33 -3.03
C MET A 170 -3.54 -9.58 -3.82
N GLY A 171 -4.08 -10.57 -3.14
CA GLY A 171 -4.51 -11.79 -3.82
C GLY A 171 -5.73 -11.59 -4.70
N LEU A 172 -6.65 -10.68 -4.35
CA LEU A 172 -7.76 -10.32 -5.23
C LEU A 172 -7.26 -9.63 -6.50
N MET A 173 -6.29 -8.74 -6.41
CA MET A 173 -5.69 -8.10 -7.58
C MET A 173 -4.94 -9.09 -8.45
N LEU A 174 -4.22 -10.04 -7.87
CA LEU A 174 -3.55 -11.12 -8.62
C LEU A 174 -4.56 -12.07 -9.26
N LEU A 175 -5.66 -12.39 -8.57
CA LEU A 175 -6.76 -13.19 -9.15
C LEU A 175 -7.40 -12.49 -10.35
N ASN A 176 -7.64 -11.18 -10.26
CA ASN A 176 -8.14 -10.37 -11.37
C ASN A 176 -7.14 -10.25 -12.54
N ALA A 177 -5.88 -10.60 -12.31
CA ALA A 177 -4.82 -10.71 -13.33
C ALA A 177 -4.54 -12.18 -13.73
N ASP A 178 -5.56 -13.04 -13.63
CA ASP A 178 -5.59 -14.43 -14.05
C ASP A 178 -4.58 -15.37 -13.35
N ALA A 179 -4.14 -15.00 -12.13
CA ALA A 179 -3.31 -15.86 -11.30
C ALA A 179 -4.11 -16.90 -10.53
N THR A 180 -3.49 -18.04 -10.25
CA THR A 180 -3.94 -18.97 -9.21
C THR A 180 -3.37 -18.51 -7.88
N VAL A 181 -4.23 -18.22 -6.87
CA VAL A 181 -3.82 -17.58 -5.63
C VAL A 181 -4.00 -18.51 -4.42
N THR A 182 -2.95 -18.62 -3.62
CA THR A 182 -2.97 -19.30 -2.32
C THR A 182 -2.65 -18.30 -1.21
N TYR A 183 -3.50 -18.24 -0.18
CA TYR A 183 -3.25 -17.45 1.04
C TYR A 183 -2.69 -18.30 2.16
N CYS A 184 -1.54 -17.91 2.70
CA CYS A 184 -0.93 -18.46 3.90
C CYS A 184 -0.97 -17.44 5.04
N HIS A 185 -1.03 -17.93 6.27
CA HIS A 185 -1.11 -17.09 7.46
C HIS A 185 -0.56 -17.84 8.68
N ARG A 186 -0.49 -17.19 9.84
CA ARG A 186 0.07 -17.75 11.10
C ARG A 186 -0.52 -19.10 11.57
N ARG A 187 -1.63 -19.55 11.00
CA ARG A 187 -2.24 -20.87 11.29
C ARG A 187 -2.05 -21.87 10.16
N THR A 188 -1.38 -21.50 9.08
CA THR A 188 -1.04 -22.41 7.99
C THR A 188 -0.02 -23.42 8.49
N GLN A 189 -0.33 -24.69 8.39
CA GLN A 189 0.59 -25.78 8.68
C GLN A 189 1.53 -25.96 7.48
N ASP A 190 2.78 -26.31 7.74
CA ASP A 190 3.79 -26.51 6.70
C ASP A 190 3.83 -25.39 5.65
N LEU A 191 4.11 -24.16 6.10
CA LEU A 191 4.19 -22.99 5.24
C LEU A 191 5.11 -23.22 4.04
N ALA A 192 6.21 -23.94 4.24
CA ALA A 192 7.21 -24.20 3.21
C ALA A 192 6.66 -25.01 2.03
N SER A 193 5.71 -25.93 2.27
CA SER A 193 5.09 -26.73 1.19
C SER A 193 4.31 -25.85 0.19
N PHE A 194 3.77 -24.72 0.64
CA PHE A 194 3.08 -23.75 -0.21
C PHE A 194 4.06 -22.80 -0.89
N THR A 195 5.00 -22.22 -0.14
CA THR A 195 5.89 -21.18 -0.67
C THR A 195 6.88 -21.72 -1.69
N ARG A 196 7.30 -22.99 -1.60
CA ARG A 196 8.13 -23.68 -2.62
C ARG A 196 7.44 -23.87 -3.97
N GLN A 197 6.13 -23.72 -4.04
CA GLN A 197 5.36 -23.87 -5.29
C GLN A 197 5.11 -22.52 -5.98
N ALA A 198 5.42 -21.40 -5.30
CA ALA A 198 5.11 -20.06 -5.78
C ALA A 198 6.00 -19.68 -6.97
N ASP A 199 5.38 -19.31 -8.10
CA ASP A 199 6.04 -18.56 -9.17
C ASP A 199 6.23 -17.10 -8.76
N ILE A 200 5.23 -16.53 -8.03
CA ILE A 200 5.28 -15.22 -7.42
C ILE A 200 4.96 -15.38 -5.93
N LEU A 201 5.90 -14.99 -5.08
CA LEU A 201 5.77 -15.05 -3.62
C LEU A 201 5.67 -13.64 -3.04
N ILE A 202 4.53 -13.32 -2.44
CA ILE A 202 4.30 -12.03 -1.74
C ILE A 202 4.37 -12.27 -0.24
N VAL A 203 5.29 -11.60 0.45
CA VAL A 203 5.49 -11.79 1.89
C VAL A 203 5.11 -10.52 2.64
N ALA A 204 4.02 -10.60 3.42
CA ALA A 204 3.42 -9.50 4.19
C ALA A 204 2.91 -9.99 5.55
N ALA A 205 3.76 -10.72 6.28
CA ALA A 205 3.43 -11.37 7.55
C ALA A 205 3.73 -10.50 8.78
N GLY A 206 4.65 -9.53 8.65
CA GLY A 206 5.19 -8.76 9.77
C GLY A 206 5.97 -9.68 10.74
N SER A 207 6.64 -10.68 10.20
CA SER A 207 7.41 -11.66 10.95
C SER A 207 8.85 -11.70 10.40
N PRO A 208 9.80 -11.11 11.12
CA PRO A 208 11.19 -10.96 10.68
C PRO A 208 11.82 -12.25 10.18
N ARG A 209 12.40 -12.23 8.98
CA ARG A 209 13.14 -13.35 8.37
C ARG A 209 12.39 -14.69 8.38
N LEU A 210 11.08 -14.64 8.20
CA LEU A 210 10.20 -15.80 8.17
C LEU A 210 10.50 -16.73 6.98
N ILE A 211 10.76 -16.15 5.81
CA ILE A 211 11.00 -16.89 4.58
C ILE A 211 12.48 -17.07 4.33
N ARG A 212 12.92 -18.32 4.31
CA ARG A 212 14.31 -18.73 4.12
C ARG A 212 14.54 -19.30 2.72
N GLY A 213 15.81 -19.46 2.32
CA GLY A 213 16.18 -19.94 1.01
C GLY A 213 15.61 -21.32 0.65
N ASP A 214 15.47 -22.23 1.62
CA ASP A 214 14.88 -23.55 1.42
C ASP A 214 13.36 -23.56 1.26
N MET A 215 12.71 -22.42 1.47
CA MET A 215 11.27 -22.23 1.35
C MET A 215 10.85 -21.56 0.01
N VAL A 216 11.78 -21.26 -0.86
CA VAL A 216 11.51 -20.53 -2.12
C VAL A 216 11.83 -21.41 -3.31
N LYS A 217 10.95 -21.38 -4.33
CA LYS A 217 11.15 -22.03 -5.63
C LYS A 217 12.29 -21.31 -6.38
N ASP A 218 13.17 -22.09 -7.01
CA ASP A 218 14.20 -21.53 -7.87
C ASP A 218 13.56 -20.78 -9.05
N GLY A 219 14.01 -19.56 -9.29
CA GLY A 219 13.46 -18.70 -10.34
C GLY A 219 12.17 -17.96 -9.98
N ALA A 220 11.69 -18.02 -8.74
CA ALA A 220 10.52 -17.27 -8.31
C ALA A 220 10.76 -15.75 -8.29
N ALA A 221 9.67 -14.98 -8.47
CA ALA A 221 9.65 -13.57 -8.14
C ALA A 221 9.23 -13.39 -6.66
N VAL A 222 10.07 -12.75 -5.84
CA VAL A 222 9.85 -12.59 -4.39
C VAL A 222 9.66 -11.13 -4.03
N ILE A 223 8.49 -10.80 -3.52
CA ILE A 223 8.11 -9.45 -3.11
C ILE A 223 8.00 -9.40 -1.59
N ASP A 224 8.97 -8.81 -0.94
CA ASP A 224 8.97 -8.57 0.51
C ASP A 224 8.33 -7.21 0.81
N VAL A 225 7.17 -7.26 1.45
CA VAL A 225 6.37 -6.07 1.77
C VAL A 225 6.69 -5.51 3.14
N ALA A 226 7.21 -6.36 4.03
CA ALA A 226 7.42 -6.00 5.41
C ALA A 226 8.59 -5.01 5.59
N MET A 227 8.48 -4.20 6.62
CA MET A 227 9.55 -3.30 7.04
C MET A 227 9.70 -3.43 8.57
N ASN A 228 10.57 -4.34 8.98
CA ASN A 228 10.93 -4.55 10.37
C ASN A 228 12.12 -3.65 10.74
N ARG A 229 12.18 -3.18 11.98
CA ARG A 229 13.29 -2.37 12.47
C ARG A 229 14.06 -3.18 13.50
N ASP A 230 15.35 -3.30 13.30
CA ASP A 230 16.27 -3.89 14.27
C ASP A 230 16.37 -2.97 15.49
N PRO A 231 16.07 -3.46 16.69
CA PRO A 231 16.06 -2.63 17.90
C PRO A 231 17.47 -2.17 18.32
N GLU A 232 18.53 -2.91 17.96
CA GLU A 232 19.91 -2.59 18.36
C GLU A 232 20.58 -1.66 17.33
N THR A 233 20.46 -1.97 16.06
CA THR A 233 21.15 -1.24 15.00
C THR A 233 20.29 -0.14 14.36
N GLY A 234 18.97 -0.16 14.56
CA GLY A 234 18.01 0.71 13.92
C GLY A 234 17.82 0.46 12.42
N LYS A 235 18.50 -0.52 11.85
CA LYS A 235 18.40 -0.86 10.42
C LYS A 235 17.07 -1.51 10.09
N PHE A 236 16.60 -1.27 8.88
CA PHE A 236 15.39 -1.91 8.35
C PHE A 236 15.74 -3.19 7.60
N PHE A 237 14.87 -4.19 7.73
CA PHE A 237 14.92 -5.46 7.01
C PHE A 237 13.50 -6.03 6.86
N GLY A 238 13.37 -7.05 6.01
CA GLY A 238 12.06 -7.62 5.66
C GLY A 238 11.68 -8.89 6.41
N ASP A 239 10.63 -9.52 5.92
CA ASP A 239 10.19 -10.86 6.36
C ASP A 239 10.97 -11.97 5.65
N VAL A 240 11.74 -11.64 4.60
CA VAL A 240 12.54 -12.58 3.82
C VAL A 240 14.00 -12.55 4.28
N CYS A 241 14.62 -13.72 4.41
CA CYS A 241 16.06 -13.85 4.57
C CYS A 241 16.75 -13.53 3.24
N PHE A 242 17.00 -12.24 3.00
CA PHE A 242 17.42 -11.72 1.70
C PHE A 242 18.64 -12.47 1.14
N ASP A 243 19.69 -12.64 1.94
CA ASP A 243 20.96 -13.26 1.52
C ASP A 243 20.80 -14.75 1.13
N GLU A 244 19.80 -15.44 1.70
CA GLU A 244 19.50 -16.84 1.37
C GLU A 244 18.61 -16.96 0.12
N VAL A 245 17.73 -15.96 -0.12
CA VAL A 245 16.69 -16.02 -1.16
C VAL A 245 17.15 -15.39 -2.46
N GLU A 246 17.92 -14.29 -2.41
CA GLU A 246 18.39 -13.57 -3.59
C GLU A 246 19.12 -14.47 -4.61
N PRO A 247 20.00 -15.42 -4.21
CA PRO A 247 20.67 -16.30 -5.16
C PRO A 247 19.73 -17.25 -5.92
N LYS A 248 18.54 -17.52 -5.38
CA LYS A 248 17.54 -18.44 -5.94
C LYS A 248 16.43 -17.74 -6.72
N ALA A 249 16.09 -16.52 -6.33
CA ALA A 249 15.02 -15.75 -6.96
C ALA A 249 15.44 -15.24 -8.34
N ALA A 250 14.50 -15.24 -9.31
CA ALA A 250 14.70 -14.50 -10.56
C ALA A 250 14.57 -12.99 -10.33
N PHE A 251 13.63 -12.59 -9.46
CA PHE A 251 13.39 -11.21 -9.08
C PHE A 251 13.19 -11.13 -7.56
N ILE A 252 13.70 -10.09 -6.94
CA ILE A 252 13.50 -9.85 -5.49
C ILE A 252 13.46 -8.35 -5.16
N THR A 253 12.59 -7.97 -4.23
CA THR A 253 12.58 -6.60 -3.70
C THR A 253 13.57 -6.43 -2.56
N PRO A 254 14.36 -5.36 -2.51
CA PRO A 254 15.16 -5.01 -1.33
C PRO A 254 14.30 -4.39 -0.23
N VAL A 255 14.71 -4.54 1.03
CA VAL A 255 14.14 -3.82 2.16
C VAL A 255 15.30 -3.13 2.92
N PRO A 256 15.32 -1.78 2.96
CA PRO A 256 14.39 -0.82 2.35
C PRO A 256 14.64 -0.61 0.84
N GLY A 257 13.69 0.06 0.16
CA GLY A 257 13.86 0.50 -1.24
C GLY A 257 12.99 -0.26 -2.26
N GLY A 258 12.30 -1.33 -1.82
CA GLY A 258 11.32 -2.06 -2.63
C GLY A 258 9.91 -1.47 -2.53
N VAL A 259 9.01 -2.14 -1.84
CA VAL A 259 7.56 -1.84 -1.82
C VAL A 259 7.20 -0.49 -1.18
N GLY A 260 7.89 -0.10 -0.10
CA GLY A 260 7.53 1.11 0.64
C GLY A 260 7.47 2.40 -0.18
N PRO A 261 8.47 2.73 -1.02
CA PRO A 261 8.41 3.87 -1.94
C PRO A 261 7.20 3.82 -2.89
N MET A 262 6.89 2.65 -3.45
CA MET A 262 5.76 2.45 -4.36
C MET A 262 4.40 2.65 -3.69
N THR A 263 4.25 2.24 -2.43
CA THR A 263 3.03 2.51 -1.64
C THR A 263 2.72 4.01 -1.59
N ARG A 264 3.74 4.85 -1.36
CA ARG A 264 3.57 6.31 -1.29
C ARG A 264 3.29 6.94 -2.66
N ALA A 265 3.96 6.47 -3.71
CA ALA A 265 3.71 6.93 -5.07
C ALA A 265 2.29 6.56 -5.54
N ARG A 266 1.79 5.37 -5.17
CA ARG A 266 0.42 4.95 -5.47
C ARG A 266 -0.63 5.77 -4.73
N LEU A 267 -0.35 6.23 -3.51
CA LEU A 267 -1.22 7.19 -2.84
C LEU A 267 -1.37 8.48 -3.66
N MET A 268 -0.28 9.02 -4.21
CA MET A 268 -0.34 10.20 -5.09
C MET A 268 -1.20 9.93 -6.34
N LYS A 269 -1.08 8.76 -6.93
CA LYS A 269 -1.90 8.33 -8.07
C LYS A 269 -3.39 8.20 -7.70
N ASN A 270 -3.71 7.66 -6.52
CA ASN A 270 -5.09 7.58 -6.03
C ASN A 270 -5.71 8.98 -5.80
N ILE A 271 -4.95 9.92 -5.22
CA ILE A 271 -5.43 11.31 -5.03
C ILE A 271 -5.73 11.95 -6.39
N LEU A 272 -4.85 11.78 -7.36
CA LEU A 272 -5.07 12.27 -8.73
C LEU A 272 -6.31 11.62 -9.38
N ALA A 273 -6.48 10.31 -9.24
CA ALA A 273 -7.64 9.59 -9.76
C ALA A 273 -8.95 10.07 -9.12
N ALA A 274 -8.96 10.27 -7.80
CA ALA A 274 -10.12 10.82 -7.09
C ALA A 274 -10.48 12.23 -7.60
N ALA A 275 -9.48 13.09 -7.80
CA ALA A 275 -9.67 14.44 -8.33
C ALA A 275 -10.24 14.42 -9.75
N LYS A 276 -9.75 13.55 -10.62
CA LYS A 276 -10.26 13.39 -12.02
C LYS A 276 -11.70 12.92 -12.04
N CYS A 277 -12.05 11.88 -11.29
CA CYS A 277 -13.42 11.37 -11.21
C CYS A 277 -14.44 12.41 -10.71
N ARG A 278 -13.99 13.39 -9.93
CA ARG A 278 -14.83 14.49 -9.44
C ARG A 278 -14.94 15.65 -10.44
N ALA A 279 -13.92 15.89 -11.26
CA ALA A 279 -13.94 16.90 -12.29
C ALA A 279 -14.85 16.55 -13.49
N GLU A 280 -15.18 15.26 -13.63
CA GLU A 280 -16.08 14.74 -14.69
C GLU A 280 -17.57 14.76 -14.29
N LYS A 281 -17.89 15.08 -13.02
CA LYS A 281 -19.25 15.22 -12.50
C LYS A 281 -19.69 16.68 -12.49
#